data_8253dba7086cea676dd84aff32fdafe8
#
_entry.id   8253dba7086cea676dd84aff32fdafe8
#
_cell.length_a   1.000
_cell.length_b   1.000
_cell.length_c   1.000
_cell.angle_alpha   90.00
_cell.angle_beta   90.00
_cell.angle_gamma   90.00
#
_symmetry.space_group_name_H-M   'P 1'
#
loop_
_entity.id
_entity.type
_entity.pdbx_description
1 polymer ?
#
loop_
_entity_poly.entity_id
_entity_poly.type
_entity_poly.pdbx_seq_one_letter_code
_entity_poly.pdbx_strand_id
1 'polypeptide(L)' 'MPTVNFDEIKTKFINADLDEKIRIYTTTEGLSVAEFRELLKYYPIQHLSQLEKALG' A
#
# COMPACT_ATOMS: atom_id res chain seq x y z
N MET A 1 -7.69 2.79 -21.31
CA MET A 1 -7.81 1.62 -20.47
C MET A 1 -7.13 1.83 -19.15
N PRO A 2 -7.87 1.87 -18.13
CA PRO A 2 -7.25 2.02 -16.83
C PRO A 2 -6.64 0.71 -16.41
N THR A 3 -5.37 0.64 -16.60
CA THR A 3 -4.62 -0.43 -15.97
C THR A 3 -4.06 0.13 -14.69
N VAL A 4 -3.89 -0.75 -13.73
CA VAL A 4 -3.25 -0.36 -12.48
C VAL A 4 -1.83 0.06 -12.80
N ASN A 5 -1.53 1.33 -12.53
CA ASN A 5 -0.18 1.84 -12.73
C ASN A 5 0.53 1.79 -11.38
N PHE A 6 1.39 0.80 -11.22
CA PHE A 6 2.07 0.61 -9.95
C PHE A 6 2.91 1.83 -9.55
N ASP A 7 3.55 2.48 -10.52
CA ASP A 7 4.37 3.65 -10.21
C ASP A 7 3.56 4.77 -9.60
N GLU A 8 2.34 4.98 -10.11
CA GLU A 8 1.46 6.00 -9.53
C GLU A 8 1.02 5.61 -8.12
N ILE A 9 0.65 4.36 -7.94
CA ILE A 9 0.21 3.87 -6.64
C ILE A 9 1.35 3.99 -5.64
N LYS A 10 2.55 3.61 -6.05
CA LYS A 10 3.72 3.68 -5.19
C LYS A 10 4.00 5.13 -4.78
N THR A 11 3.93 6.06 -5.73
CA THR A 11 4.16 7.47 -5.43
C THR A 11 3.13 7.99 -4.44
N LYS A 12 1.86 7.66 -4.66
CA LYS A 12 0.80 8.07 -3.74
C LYS A 12 1.02 7.47 -2.36
N PHE A 13 1.41 6.20 -2.33
CA PHE A 13 1.65 5.51 -1.07
C PHE A 13 2.79 6.18 -0.28
N ILE A 14 3.89 6.47 -0.96
CA ILE A 14 5.05 7.09 -0.31
C ILE A 14 4.68 8.45 0.30
N ASN A 15 3.86 9.22 -0.40
CA ASN A 15 3.49 10.56 0.03
C ASN A 15 2.30 10.60 0.96
N ALA A 16 1.65 9.47 1.20
CA ALA A 16 0.45 9.39 2.02
C ALA A 16 0.81 9.37 3.50
N ASP A 17 -0.12 9.81 4.34
CA ASP A 17 0.02 9.63 5.78
C ASP A 17 -0.32 8.19 6.15
N LEU A 18 -0.25 7.86 7.42
CA LEU A 18 -0.44 6.47 7.86
C LEU A 18 -1.82 5.94 7.48
N ASP A 19 -2.86 6.69 7.76
CA ASP A 19 -4.22 6.26 7.46
C ASP A 19 -4.42 6.04 5.97
N GLU A 20 -3.88 6.93 5.16
CA GLU A 20 -4.01 6.83 3.71
C GLU A 20 -3.18 5.66 3.17
N LYS A 21 -2.01 5.42 3.76
CA LYS A 21 -1.21 4.26 3.38
C LYS A 21 -1.98 2.96 3.60
N ILE A 22 -2.64 2.85 4.74
CA ILE A 22 -3.44 1.68 5.04
C ILE A 22 -4.58 1.54 4.04
N ARG A 23 -5.25 2.64 3.73
CA ARG A 23 -6.34 2.63 2.77
C ARG A 23 -5.85 2.16 1.40
N ILE A 24 -4.76 2.73 0.92
CA ILE A 24 -4.22 2.35 -0.39
C ILE A 24 -3.89 0.87 -0.42
N TYR A 25 -3.21 0.39 0.62
CA TYR A 25 -2.79 -1.00 0.67
C TYR A 25 -3.98 -1.96 0.70
N THR A 26 -5.04 -1.60 1.41
CA THR A 26 -6.16 -2.51 1.60
C THR A 26 -7.21 -2.42 0.50
N THR A 27 -7.25 -1.32 -0.24
CA THR A 27 -8.28 -1.13 -1.27
C THR A 27 -7.77 -1.28 -2.69
N THR A 28 -6.46 -1.22 -2.90
CA THR A 28 -5.92 -1.38 -4.25
C THR A 28 -6.00 -2.84 -4.68
N GLU A 29 -6.48 -3.06 -5.91
CA GLU A 29 -6.58 -4.39 -6.48
C GLU A 29 -5.72 -4.45 -7.73
N GLY A 30 -5.41 -5.66 -8.15
CA GLY A 30 -4.67 -5.85 -9.38
C GLY A 30 -3.16 -5.87 -9.22
N LEU A 31 -2.66 -5.73 -7.98
CA LEU A 31 -1.23 -5.81 -7.73
C LEU A 31 -0.81 -7.24 -7.43
N SER A 32 0.41 -7.58 -7.84
CA SER A 32 0.99 -8.87 -7.48
C SER A 32 1.51 -8.82 -6.05
N VAL A 33 1.82 -10.00 -5.50
CA VAL A 33 2.40 -10.10 -4.17
C VAL A 33 3.72 -9.33 -4.11
N ALA A 34 4.52 -9.41 -5.15
CA ALA A 34 5.79 -8.70 -5.19
C ALA A 34 5.58 -7.19 -5.13
N GLU A 35 4.55 -6.70 -5.80
CA GLU A 35 4.25 -5.27 -5.79
C GLU A 35 3.77 -4.81 -4.41
N PHE A 36 2.93 -5.61 -3.76
CA PHE A 36 2.52 -5.29 -2.39
C PHE A 36 3.71 -5.25 -1.44
N ARG A 37 4.64 -6.18 -1.61
CA ARG A 37 5.86 -6.20 -0.80
C ARG A 37 6.70 -4.96 -1.04
N GLU A 38 6.70 -4.48 -2.27
CA GLU A 38 7.42 -3.25 -2.58
C GLU A 38 6.84 -2.06 -1.83
N LEU A 39 5.52 -1.99 -1.75
CA LEU A 39 4.86 -0.94 -1.00
C LEU A 39 5.22 -1.00 0.49
N LEU A 40 5.33 -2.21 1.04
CA LEU A 40 5.65 -2.37 2.45
C LEU A 40 7.01 -1.80 2.81
N LYS A 41 7.91 -1.68 1.86
CA LYS A 41 9.20 -1.06 2.12
C LYS A 41 9.08 0.41 2.53
N TYR A 42 7.99 1.03 2.14
CA TYR A 42 7.73 2.44 2.46
C TYR A 42 6.73 2.60 3.59
N TYR A 43 6.31 1.50 4.19
CA TYR A 43 5.37 1.53 5.30
C TYR A 43 6.15 1.51 6.62
N PRO A 44 5.77 2.33 7.60
CA PRO A 44 6.49 2.33 8.89
C PRO A 44 6.33 1.00 9.60
N ILE A 45 7.46 0.35 9.87
CA ILE A 45 7.45 -0.97 10.52
C ILE A 45 6.78 -0.92 11.88
N GLN A 46 6.95 0.17 12.61
CA GLN A 46 6.37 0.33 13.94
C GLN A 46 4.85 0.33 13.93
N HIS A 47 4.24 0.56 12.76
CA HIS A 47 2.79 0.56 12.62
C HIS A 47 2.28 -0.63 11.80
N LEU A 48 3.12 -1.64 11.62
CA LEU A 48 2.76 -2.80 10.82
C LEU A 48 1.56 -3.55 11.40
N SER A 49 1.44 -3.59 12.71
CA SER A 49 0.32 -4.27 13.33
C SER A 49 -1.02 -3.60 13.00
N GLN A 50 -1.03 -2.29 12.80
CA GLN A 50 -2.25 -1.60 12.39
C GLN A 50 -2.67 -2.05 10.99
N LEU A 51 -1.70 -2.22 10.10
CA LEU A 51 -2.00 -2.70 8.76
C LEU A 51 -2.53 -4.12 8.80
N GLU A 52 -1.95 -4.97 9.62
CA GLU A 52 -2.41 -6.35 9.75
C GLU A 52 -3.85 -6.41 10.25
N LYS A 53 -4.19 -5.55 11.21
CA LYS A 53 -5.58 -5.48 11.70
C LYS A 53 -6.53 -5.05 10.59
N ALA A 54 -6.12 -4.13 9.75
CA ALA A 54 -6.95 -3.65 8.66
C ALA A 54 -7.15 -4.74 7.61
N LEU A 55 -6.18 -5.62 7.44
CA LEU A 55 -6.27 -6.71 6.47
C LEU A 55 -7.05 -7.90 7.02
N GLY A 56 -6.99 -8.09 8.28
CA GLY A 56 -7.60 -9.23 8.92
C GLY A 56 -8.90 -8.94 9.56
#